data_45f30fe31e2a3b16056b69d6bc342282
#
_entry.id   45f30fe31e2a3b16056b69d6bc342282
#
_cell.length_a   1.000
_cell.length_b   1.000
_cell.length_c   1.000
_cell.angle_alpha   90.00
_cell.angle_beta   90.00
_cell.angle_gamma   90.00
#
_symmetry.space_group_name_H-M   'P 1'
#
loop_
_entity.id
_entity.type
_entity.pdbx_description
1 polymer ?
#
loop_
_entity_poly.entity_id
_entity_poly.type
_entity_poly.pdbx_seq_one_letter_code
_entity_poly.pdbx_strand_id
1 'polypeptide(L)'
;MNIPERIIIHCSATPEGRDFRAADIDRWHRARGFRKIGYHYVVNIDGTYQRGRADNEEGAHCPQQSMNRRSISICYIGGLASDGKTPKDTRTEAQKRTLRTLVATLRSRFGNLPVCGHRDIPGVAKACPCYDAAPEYNDLKKS
;
A
#
# COMPACT_ATOMS: atom_id res chain seq x y z
N MET A 1 19.10 2.63 2.85
CA MET A 1 18.46 3.37 1.74
C MET A 1 17.54 2.44 0.97
N ASN A 2 16.37 2.93 0.56
CA ASN A 2 15.45 2.15 -0.26
C ASN A 2 15.77 2.35 -1.75
N ILE A 3 15.96 1.25 -2.46
CA ILE A 3 16.14 1.26 -3.91
C ILE A 3 15.00 0.45 -4.52
N PRO A 4 13.94 1.11 -5.01
CA PRO A 4 12.73 0.40 -5.42
C PRO A 4 12.95 -0.48 -6.65
N GLU A 5 12.51 -1.73 -6.53
CA GLU A 5 12.46 -2.70 -7.63
C GLU A 5 11.02 -3.10 -7.91
N ARG A 6 10.06 -2.62 -7.09
CA ARG A 6 8.67 -3.07 -7.12
C ARG A 6 7.80 -2.08 -6.35
N ILE A 7 6.52 -2.01 -6.72
CA ILE A 7 5.49 -1.32 -5.94
C ILE A 7 4.62 -2.38 -5.29
N ILE A 8 4.44 -2.31 -3.97
CA ILE A 8 3.62 -3.26 -3.23
C ILE A 8 2.40 -2.53 -2.67
N ILE A 9 1.21 -3.03 -3.01
CA ILE A 9 -0.05 -2.48 -2.53
C ILE A 9 -0.47 -3.23 -1.26
N HIS A 10 -0.86 -2.45 -0.25
CA HIS A 10 -1.38 -2.94 1.04
C HIS A 10 -2.76 -2.37 1.29
N CYS A 11 -3.46 -2.95 2.26
CA CYS A 11 -4.62 -2.34 2.89
C CYS A 11 -4.34 -2.17 4.38
N SER A 12 -5.08 -1.25 5.01
CA SER A 12 -4.93 -1.02 6.45
C SER A 12 -5.53 -2.14 7.30
N ALA A 13 -6.29 -3.06 6.69
CA ALA A 13 -7.05 -4.10 7.36
C ALA A 13 -8.00 -3.49 8.40
N THR A 14 -8.79 -2.53 7.97
CA THR A 14 -9.78 -1.82 8.79
C THR A 14 -11.16 -1.97 8.16
N PRO A 15 -12.25 -1.87 8.97
CA PRO A 15 -13.61 -2.02 8.44
C PRO A 15 -13.94 -0.95 7.39
N GLU A 16 -14.68 -1.34 6.37
CA GLU A 16 -15.10 -0.41 5.32
C GLU A 16 -15.91 0.74 5.94
N GLY A 17 -15.78 1.92 5.33
CA GLY A 17 -16.49 3.11 5.79
C GLY A 17 -15.89 3.81 7.00
N ARG A 18 -14.81 3.30 7.58
CA ARG A 18 -14.12 3.94 8.71
C ARG A 18 -12.99 4.82 8.18
N ASP A 19 -13.09 6.11 8.44
CA ASP A 19 -12.17 7.13 7.90
C ASP A 19 -10.89 7.24 8.73
N PHE A 20 -10.15 6.13 8.84
CA PHE A 20 -8.81 6.16 9.40
C PHE A 20 -7.86 6.81 8.40
N ARG A 21 -6.78 7.40 8.91
CA ARG A 21 -5.80 8.12 8.09
C ARG A 21 -4.38 7.77 8.49
N ALA A 22 -3.40 8.38 7.82
CA ALA A 22 -1.99 8.08 8.09
C ALA A 22 -1.61 8.29 9.56
N ALA A 23 -2.19 9.30 10.22
CA ALA A 23 -1.91 9.56 11.65
C ALA A 23 -2.34 8.39 12.54
N ASP A 24 -3.45 7.72 12.20
CA ASP A 24 -3.90 6.55 12.95
C ASP A 24 -2.93 5.38 12.76
N ILE A 25 -2.52 5.13 11.52
CA ILE A 25 -1.56 4.06 11.21
C ILE A 25 -0.22 4.35 11.89
N ASP A 26 0.22 5.59 11.85
CA ASP A 26 1.47 6.00 12.52
C ASP A 26 1.42 5.68 14.01
N ARG A 27 0.29 6.01 14.66
CA ARG A 27 0.10 5.70 16.07
C ARG A 27 0.13 4.19 16.33
N TRP A 28 -0.54 3.39 15.49
CA TRP A 28 -0.56 1.94 15.63
C TRP A 28 0.82 1.32 15.42
N HIS A 29 1.55 1.79 14.42
CA HIS A 29 2.90 1.28 14.14
C HIS A 29 3.88 1.64 15.26
N ARG A 30 3.81 2.87 15.78
CA ARG A 30 4.65 3.28 16.92
C ARG A 30 4.35 2.44 18.17
N ALA A 31 3.08 2.11 18.40
CA ALA A 31 2.70 1.23 19.50
C ALA A 31 3.27 -0.18 19.34
N ARG A 32 3.60 -0.60 18.12
CA ARG A 32 4.23 -1.89 17.82
C ARG A 32 5.75 -1.83 17.83
N GLY A 33 6.34 -0.69 18.16
CA GLY A 33 7.78 -0.51 18.23
C GLY A 33 8.42 0.10 16.99
N PHE A 34 7.65 0.49 15.97
CA PHE A 34 8.20 1.18 14.81
C PHE A 34 8.53 2.63 15.17
N ARG A 35 9.56 3.20 14.55
CA ARG A 35 9.89 4.62 14.77
C ARG A 35 8.85 5.56 14.19
N LYS A 36 8.08 5.11 13.19
CA LYS A 36 6.96 5.81 12.56
C LYS A 36 6.22 4.86 11.62
N ILE A 37 5.18 5.38 10.96
CA ILE A 37 4.42 4.63 9.97
C ILE A 37 5.36 3.94 8.95
N GLY A 38 5.09 2.68 8.65
CA GLY A 38 5.94 1.86 7.78
C GLY A 38 5.68 2.01 6.29
N TYR A 39 4.56 2.64 5.89
CA TYR A 39 4.19 2.81 4.49
C TYR A 39 4.76 4.10 3.91
N HIS A 40 4.98 4.11 2.60
CA HIS A 40 5.41 5.32 1.88
C HIS A 40 4.23 6.22 1.53
N TYR A 41 3.07 5.62 1.20
CA TYR A 41 1.85 6.34 0.83
C TYR A 41 0.64 5.72 1.51
N VAL A 42 -0.33 6.56 1.87
CA VAL A 42 -1.63 6.12 2.39
C VAL A 42 -2.71 6.78 1.56
N VAL A 43 -3.64 5.98 1.03
CA VAL A 43 -4.77 6.46 0.23
C VAL A 43 -6.02 6.43 1.10
N ASN A 44 -6.55 7.61 1.41
CA ASN A 44 -7.72 7.78 2.25
C ASN A 44 -9.00 7.40 1.51
N ILE A 45 -10.07 7.15 2.25
CA ILE A 45 -11.37 6.74 1.67
C ILE A 45 -11.87 7.74 0.64
N ASP A 46 -11.67 9.04 0.88
CA ASP A 46 -12.09 10.11 -0.03
C ASP A 46 -11.20 10.27 -1.28
N GLY A 47 -10.16 9.46 -1.41
CA GLY A 47 -9.24 9.52 -2.54
C GLY A 47 -8.05 10.46 -2.35
N THR A 48 -8.03 11.25 -1.29
CA THR A 48 -6.82 12.02 -0.97
C THR A 48 -5.73 11.06 -0.50
N TYR A 49 -4.48 11.44 -0.64
CA TYR A 49 -3.39 10.60 -0.13
C TYR A 49 -2.45 11.39 0.76
N GLN A 50 -1.75 10.66 1.61
CA GLN A 50 -0.79 11.23 2.54
C GLN A 50 0.54 10.49 2.40
N ARG A 51 1.64 11.20 2.69
CA ARG A 51 2.99 10.62 2.67
C ARG A 51 3.31 10.08 4.07
N GLY A 52 3.89 8.89 4.09
CA GLY A 52 4.51 8.35 5.28
C GLY A 52 6.03 8.47 5.19
N ARG A 53 6.70 7.37 4.89
CA ARG A 53 8.15 7.41 4.66
C ARG A 53 8.47 8.00 3.29
N ALA A 54 9.62 8.67 3.17
CA ALA A 54 10.09 9.17 1.89
C ALA A 54 10.42 8.00 0.95
N ASP A 55 10.39 8.22 -0.36
CA ASP A 55 10.61 7.15 -1.34
C ASP A 55 11.97 6.48 -1.18
N ASN A 56 12.98 7.21 -0.74
CA ASN A 56 14.33 6.67 -0.51
C ASN A 56 14.55 6.12 0.90
N GLU A 57 13.54 6.18 1.75
CA GLU A 57 13.59 5.59 3.09
C GLU A 57 13.19 4.13 3.04
N GLU A 58 13.93 3.27 3.76
CA GLU A 58 13.50 1.88 3.94
C GLU A 58 12.13 1.86 4.62
N GLY A 59 11.19 1.07 4.10
CA GLY A 59 9.88 0.91 4.70
C GLY A 59 9.89 -0.07 5.88
N ALA A 60 8.72 -0.28 6.46
CA ALA A 60 8.49 -1.30 7.48
C ALA A 60 7.10 -1.89 7.22
N HIS A 61 6.97 -2.66 6.14
CA HIS A 61 5.69 -3.15 5.66
C HIS A 61 5.75 -4.58 5.13
N CYS A 62 6.93 -5.06 4.72
CA CYS A 62 7.10 -6.39 4.16
C CYS A 62 8.57 -6.83 4.33
N PRO A 63 8.90 -7.46 5.48
CA PRO A 63 10.27 -7.96 5.69
C PRO A 63 10.61 -9.16 4.81
N GLN A 64 9.58 -9.89 4.33
CA GLN A 64 9.79 -11.05 3.46
C GLN A 64 10.51 -10.62 2.18
N GLN A 65 11.49 -11.39 1.76
CA GLN A 65 12.30 -11.13 0.56
C GLN A 65 13.02 -9.78 0.59
N SER A 66 13.28 -9.24 1.79
CA SER A 66 13.95 -7.94 1.98
C SER A 66 13.20 -6.78 1.32
N MET A 67 11.88 -6.87 1.16
CA MET A 67 11.11 -5.86 0.43
C MET A 67 11.05 -4.51 1.11
N ASN A 68 11.31 -4.43 2.43
CA ASN A 68 11.34 -3.14 3.12
C ASN A 68 12.32 -2.13 2.50
N ARG A 69 13.40 -2.59 1.92
CA ARG A 69 14.42 -1.75 1.30
C ARG A 69 14.47 -1.85 -0.22
N ARG A 70 13.51 -2.57 -0.82
CA ARG A 70 13.48 -2.86 -2.26
C ARG A 70 12.15 -2.49 -2.91
N SER A 71 11.29 -1.77 -2.20
CA SER A 71 9.97 -1.47 -2.74
C SER A 71 9.43 -0.14 -2.24
N ILE A 72 8.45 0.38 -2.99
CA ILE A 72 7.58 1.46 -2.54
C ILE A 72 6.26 0.83 -2.13
N SER A 73 5.76 1.19 -0.96
CA SER A 73 4.50 0.66 -0.44
C SER A 73 3.39 1.71 -0.48
N ILE A 74 2.23 1.30 -0.98
CA ILE A 74 1.02 2.11 -1.00
C ILE A 74 -0.05 1.35 -0.23
N CYS A 75 -0.59 1.95 0.82
CA CYS A 75 -1.64 1.36 1.65
C CYS A 75 -2.95 2.11 1.42
N TYR A 76 -4.02 1.43 1.05
CA TYR A 76 -5.34 2.07 1.04
C TYR A 76 -6.08 1.75 2.34
N ILE A 77 -6.88 2.71 2.80
CA ILE A 77 -7.67 2.55 4.02
C ILE A 77 -8.86 1.63 3.73
N GLY A 78 -8.95 0.53 4.46
CA GLY A 78 -10.00 -0.47 4.29
C GLY A 78 -9.46 -1.89 4.29
N GLY A 79 -10.10 -2.75 3.52
CA GLY A 79 -9.69 -4.15 3.33
C GLY A 79 -10.50 -5.15 4.13
N LEU A 80 -11.39 -4.69 5.03
CA LEU A 80 -12.29 -5.57 5.76
C LEU A 80 -13.74 -5.12 5.56
N ALA A 81 -14.65 -6.10 5.53
CA ALA A 81 -16.08 -5.83 5.54
C ALA A 81 -16.47 -5.10 6.84
N SER A 82 -17.73 -4.65 6.92
CA SER A 82 -18.21 -3.91 8.09
C SER A 82 -18.14 -4.70 9.40
N ASP A 83 -18.05 -6.04 9.32
CA ASP A 83 -17.88 -6.89 10.50
C ASP A 83 -16.47 -6.74 11.14
N GLY A 84 -15.55 -6.06 10.48
CA GLY A 84 -14.18 -5.88 10.97
C GLY A 84 -13.31 -7.13 10.91
N LYS A 85 -13.75 -8.19 10.21
CA LYS A 85 -13.08 -9.49 10.20
C LYS A 85 -12.89 -10.07 8.80
N THR A 86 -13.89 -9.95 7.93
CA THR A 86 -13.89 -10.62 6.62
C THR A 86 -13.10 -9.79 5.61
N PRO A 87 -12.02 -10.34 5.02
CA PRO A 87 -11.30 -9.65 3.95
C PRO A 87 -12.22 -9.32 2.78
N LYS A 88 -12.11 -8.09 2.28
CA LYS A 88 -12.96 -7.60 1.21
C LYS A 88 -12.25 -6.48 0.46
N ASP A 89 -12.43 -6.43 -0.85
CA ASP A 89 -12.00 -5.27 -1.64
C ASP A 89 -12.97 -4.11 -1.37
N THR A 90 -12.59 -3.23 -0.45
CA THR A 90 -13.41 -2.11 -0.02
C THR A 90 -13.04 -0.79 -0.70
N ARG A 91 -12.20 -0.84 -1.74
CA ARG A 91 -11.74 0.39 -2.40
C ARG A 91 -12.92 1.18 -2.95
N THR A 92 -12.98 2.46 -2.60
CA THR A 92 -13.94 3.39 -3.22
C THR A 92 -13.48 3.73 -4.63
N GLU A 93 -14.37 4.27 -5.44
CA GLU A 93 -13.98 4.71 -6.79
C GLU A 93 -12.88 5.79 -6.72
N ALA A 94 -12.96 6.69 -5.73
CA ALA A 94 -11.92 7.69 -5.51
C ALA A 94 -10.57 7.06 -5.18
N GLN A 95 -10.57 6.02 -4.33
CA GLN A 95 -9.33 5.29 -4.00
C GLN A 95 -8.76 4.59 -5.24
N LYS A 96 -9.60 3.97 -6.05
CA LYS A 96 -9.14 3.31 -7.27
C LYS A 96 -8.44 4.28 -8.20
N ARG A 97 -9.00 5.48 -8.38
CA ARG A 97 -8.38 6.53 -9.22
C ARG A 97 -7.03 6.97 -8.66
N THR A 98 -6.96 7.21 -7.36
CA THR A 98 -5.73 7.67 -6.71
C THR A 98 -4.63 6.62 -6.75
N LEU A 99 -4.97 5.35 -6.52
CA LEU A 99 -4.01 4.25 -6.66
C LEU A 99 -3.41 4.22 -8.07
N ARG A 100 -4.23 4.38 -9.10
CA ARG A 100 -3.74 4.41 -10.48
C ARG A 100 -2.82 5.61 -10.73
N THR A 101 -3.20 6.78 -10.21
CA THR A 101 -2.38 8.00 -10.33
C THR A 101 -1.01 7.82 -9.65
N LEU A 102 -1.00 7.25 -8.44
CA LEU A 102 0.25 7.02 -7.72
C LEU A 102 1.15 6.02 -8.45
N VAL A 103 0.59 4.93 -8.95
CA VAL A 103 1.37 3.95 -9.72
C VAL A 103 1.97 4.61 -10.96
N ALA A 104 1.17 5.38 -11.71
CA ALA A 104 1.66 6.07 -12.90
C ALA A 104 2.78 7.06 -12.57
N THR A 105 2.61 7.82 -11.49
CA THR A 105 3.61 8.79 -11.02
C THR A 105 4.92 8.09 -10.63
N LEU A 106 4.83 7.00 -9.88
CA LEU A 106 6.01 6.26 -9.45
C LEU A 106 6.72 5.60 -10.63
N ARG A 107 5.98 5.06 -11.59
CA ARG A 107 6.59 4.52 -12.81
C ARG A 107 7.24 5.61 -13.65
N SER A 108 6.70 6.82 -13.64
CA SER A 108 7.31 7.97 -14.30
C SER A 108 8.67 8.30 -13.69
N ARG A 109 8.80 8.11 -12.37
CA ARG A 109 10.01 8.44 -11.62
C ARG A 109 11.05 7.32 -11.64
N PHE A 110 10.61 6.08 -11.48
CA PHE A 110 11.50 4.93 -11.26
C PHE A 110 11.51 3.91 -12.42
N GLY A 111 10.75 4.14 -13.48
CA GLY A 111 10.60 3.19 -14.58
C GLY A 111 9.40 2.24 -14.35
N ASN A 112 9.23 1.29 -15.25
CA ASN A 112 8.08 0.38 -15.22
C ASN A 112 8.19 -0.69 -14.13
N LEU A 113 8.24 -0.27 -12.88
CA LEU A 113 8.29 -1.18 -11.75
C LEU A 113 7.08 -2.13 -11.78
N PRO A 114 7.28 -3.44 -11.56
CA PRO A 114 6.15 -4.33 -11.40
C PRO A 114 5.35 -3.96 -10.15
N VAL A 115 4.03 -4.12 -10.23
CA VAL A 115 3.11 -3.92 -9.11
C VAL A 115 2.60 -5.27 -8.66
N CYS A 116 2.52 -5.47 -7.36
CA CYS A 116 1.88 -6.66 -6.78
C CYS A 116 1.21 -6.29 -5.48
N GLY A 117 0.38 -7.21 -4.96
CA GLY A 117 -0.17 -7.10 -3.63
C GLY A 117 0.80 -7.68 -2.59
N HIS A 118 0.64 -7.26 -1.35
CA HIS A 118 1.43 -7.82 -0.24
C HIS A 118 1.35 -9.35 -0.23
N ARG A 119 0.16 -9.90 -0.46
CA ARG A 119 -0.07 -11.36 -0.48
C ARG A 119 0.69 -12.11 -1.58
N ASP A 120 1.16 -11.40 -2.61
CA ASP A 120 1.88 -11.99 -3.72
C ASP A 120 3.36 -12.21 -3.42
N ILE A 121 3.88 -11.66 -2.34
CA ILE A 121 5.28 -11.82 -1.96
C ILE A 121 5.46 -13.19 -1.29
N PRO A 122 6.42 -14.01 -1.74
CA PRO A 122 6.66 -15.31 -1.11
C PRO A 122 6.92 -15.18 0.39
N GLY A 123 6.24 -16.02 1.18
CA GLY A 123 6.35 -16.01 2.62
C GLY A 123 5.29 -15.19 3.34
N VAL A 124 4.45 -14.46 2.61
CA VAL A 124 3.36 -13.67 3.21
C VAL A 124 2.07 -14.50 3.22
N ALA A 125 1.51 -14.71 4.42
CA ALA A 125 0.28 -15.49 4.62
C ALA A 125 -0.86 -14.56 5.06
N LYS A 126 -1.19 -13.56 4.22
CA LYS A 126 -2.23 -12.57 4.50
C LYS A 126 -3.08 -12.33 3.26
N ALA A 127 -4.31 -11.86 3.46
CA ALA A 127 -5.21 -11.52 2.36
C ALA A 127 -4.89 -10.14 1.74
N CYS A 128 -4.20 -9.28 2.47
CA CYS A 128 -3.80 -7.93 2.04
C CYS A 128 -3.18 -7.95 0.64
N PRO A 129 -3.60 -7.14 -0.29
CA PRO A 129 -4.51 -5.98 -0.18
C PRO A 129 -5.99 -6.29 -0.43
N CYS A 130 -6.39 -7.55 -0.43
CA CYS A 130 -7.76 -8.03 -0.60
C CYS A 130 -8.34 -7.82 -2.00
N TYR A 131 -7.48 -7.62 -2.99
CA TYR A 131 -7.81 -7.66 -4.42
C TYR A 131 -6.56 -8.06 -5.21
N ASP A 132 -6.76 -8.42 -6.46
CA ASP A 132 -5.65 -8.87 -7.30
C ASP A 132 -4.95 -7.66 -7.93
N ALA A 133 -3.91 -7.17 -7.25
CA ALA A 133 -3.23 -5.94 -7.65
C ALA A 133 -2.28 -6.12 -8.83
N ALA A 134 -1.70 -7.31 -8.99
CA ALA A 134 -0.66 -7.51 -9.99
C ALA A 134 -1.08 -7.13 -11.42
N PRO A 135 -2.25 -7.58 -11.95
CA PRO A 135 -2.63 -7.23 -13.32
C PRO A 135 -3.28 -5.85 -13.44
N GLU A 136 -3.74 -5.24 -12.36
CA GLU A 136 -4.64 -4.08 -12.43
C GLU A 136 -4.01 -2.84 -13.06
N TYR A 137 -2.69 -2.72 -13.00
CA TYR A 137 -1.99 -1.52 -13.44
C TYR A 137 -1.13 -1.75 -14.68
N ASN A 138 -1.32 -2.87 -15.38
CA ASN A 138 -0.52 -3.20 -16.57
C ASN A 138 -0.69 -2.19 -17.69
N ASP A 139 -1.87 -1.57 -17.81
CA ASP A 139 -2.13 -0.54 -18.82
C ASP A 139 -1.42 0.78 -18.54
N LEU A 140 -0.84 0.96 -17.35
CA LEU A 140 -0.15 2.19 -16.96
C LEU A 140 1.36 2.11 -17.20
N LYS A 141 1.86 1.10 -17.88
CA LYS A 141 3.28 1.00 -18.21
C LYS A 141 3.63 1.98 -19.32
N LYS A 142 4.79 2.62 -19.17
CA LYS A 142 5.34 3.45 -20.23
C LYS A 142 5.83 2.58 -21.38
N SER A 143 5.59 3.04 -22.58
CA SER A 143 6.12 2.41 -23.78
C SER A 143 7.61 2.71 -23.96
#